data_1dd9ae635569d81ff0768b3907777f88
#
_entry.id   1dd9ae635569d81ff0768b3907777f88
#
_cell.length_a   1.000
_cell.length_b   1.000
_cell.length_c   1.000
_cell.angle_alpha   90.00
_cell.angle_beta   90.00
_cell.angle_gamma   90.00
#
_symmetry.space_group_name_H-M   'P 1'
#
loop_
_entity.id
_entity.type
_entity.pdbx_description
1 polymer ?
#
loop_
_entity_poly.entity_id
_entity_poly.type
_entity_poly.pdbx_seq_one_letter_code
_entity_poly.pdbx_strand_id
1 'polypeptide(L)' 'KINWIRNKEWVIQRAFEYGNDIEIKEIIRFYGIETIKQVIPNIKNKWNSNTRNDNYQKYIL' A
#
# COMPACT_ATOMS: atom_id res chain seq x y z
N LYS A 1 -12.79 5.48 -14.10
CA LYS A 1 -12.01 5.89 -12.93
C LYS A 1 -11.89 4.79 -11.90
N ILE A 2 -10.78 4.77 -11.21
CA ILE A 2 -10.56 3.80 -10.14
C ILE A 2 -11.33 4.23 -8.90
N ASN A 3 -12.08 3.29 -8.35
CA ASN A 3 -12.74 3.52 -7.08
C ASN A 3 -11.76 3.16 -5.95
N TRP A 4 -11.26 4.15 -5.26
CA TRP A 4 -10.21 3.98 -4.26
C TRP A 4 -10.67 3.14 -3.07
N ILE A 5 -11.94 3.20 -2.71
CA ILE A 5 -12.46 2.41 -1.59
C ILE A 5 -12.65 0.96 -2.01
N ARG A 6 -13.23 0.74 -3.18
CA ARG A 6 -13.52 -0.59 -3.68
C ARG A 6 -12.26 -1.33 -4.08
N ASN A 7 -11.27 -0.61 -4.63
CA ASN A 7 -10.03 -1.20 -5.14
C ASN A 7 -8.84 -0.89 -4.23
N LYS A 8 -9.07 -0.76 -2.94
CA LYS A 8 -8.02 -0.33 -2.00
C LYS A 8 -6.78 -1.22 -2.04
N GLU A 9 -6.95 -2.53 -2.18
CA GLU A 9 -5.80 -3.44 -2.23
C GLU A 9 -4.92 -3.13 -3.43
N TRP A 10 -5.53 -2.96 -4.59
CA TRP A 10 -4.81 -2.65 -5.81
C TRP A 10 -4.10 -1.29 -5.72
N VAL A 11 -4.80 -0.28 -5.22
CA VAL A 11 -4.25 1.07 -5.10
C VAL A 11 -3.07 1.09 -4.14
N ILE A 12 -3.24 0.49 -2.96
CA ILE A 12 -2.19 0.46 -1.95
C ILE A 12 -0.98 -0.33 -2.45
N GLN A 13 -1.21 -1.49 -3.04
CA GLN A 13 -0.13 -2.31 -3.58
C GLN A 13 0.66 -1.54 -4.64
N ARG A 14 -0.04 -0.91 -5.56
CA ARG A 14 0.61 -0.18 -6.64
C ARG A 14 1.42 1.00 -6.13
N ALA A 15 0.88 1.74 -5.16
CA ALA A 15 1.58 2.87 -4.58
C ALA A 15 2.84 2.43 -3.85
N PHE A 16 2.77 1.35 -3.09
CA PHE A 16 3.91 0.86 -2.33
C PHE A 16 4.97 0.19 -3.20
N GLU A 17 4.58 -0.29 -4.38
CA GLU A 17 5.51 -0.94 -5.29
C GLU A 17 6.14 0.05 -6.29
N TYR A 18 5.34 0.95 -6.83
CA TYR A 18 5.79 1.84 -7.91
C TYR A 18 5.77 3.32 -7.54
N GLY A 19 5.10 3.70 -6.44
CA GLY A 19 4.97 5.10 -6.08
C GLY A 19 6.25 5.68 -5.49
N ASN A 20 6.36 6.99 -5.55
CA ASN A 20 7.45 7.69 -4.88
C ASN A 20 7.05 8.03 -3.44
N ASP A 21 7.96 8.70 -2.73
CA ASP A 21 7.77 9.09 -1.34
C ASP A 21 6.47 9.88 -1.13
N ILE A 22 6.20 10.82 -2.01
CA ILE A 22 5.02 11.67 -1.90
C ILE A 22 3.75 10.84 -2.09
N GLU A 23 3.74 9.96 -3.09
CA GLU A 23 2.58 9.13 -3.37
C GLU A 23 2.29 8.14 -2.24
N ILE A 24 3.33 7.54 -1.68
CA ILE A 24 3.17 6.60 -0.56
C ILE A 24 2.59 7.32 0.66
N LYS A 25 3.09 8.52 0.97
CA LYS A 25 2.57 9.30 2.08
C LYS A 25 1.12 9.73 1.86
N GLU A 26 0.76 10.06 0.63
CA GLU A 26 -0.62 10.39 0.27
C GLU A 26 -1.55 9.21 0.53
N ILE A 27 -1.14 8.01 0.15
CA ILE A 27 -1.93 6.80 0.35
C ILE A 27 -2.09 6.51 1.83
N ILE A 28 -1.02 6.65 2.61
CA ILE A 28 -1.08 6.47 4.07
C ILE A 28 -2.07 7.45 4.68
N ARG A 29 -2.04 8.69 4.22
CA ARG A 29 -2.92 9.74 4.72
C ARG A 29 -4.38 9.48 4.36
N PHE A 30 -4.63 8.98 3.14
CA PHE A 30 -5.98 8.71 2.67
C PHE A 30 -6.63 7.52 3.38
N TYR A 31 -5.91 6.41 3.45
CA TYR A 31 -6.47 5.17 4.02
C TYR A 31 -6.24 5.03 5.51
N GLY A 32 -5.15 5.58 6.04
CA GLY A 32 -4.75 5.41 7.43
C GLY A 32 -3.85 4.19 7.61
N ILE A 33 -2.97 4.28 8.61
CA ILE A 33 -1.99 3.23 8.89
C ILE A 33 -2.68 1.90 9.21
N GLU A 34 -3.78 1.94 9.96
CA GLU A 34 -4.50 0.72 10.33
C GLU A 34 -4.98 -0.05 9.11
N THR A 35 -5.58 0.66 8.13
CA THR A 35 -6.04 0.03 6.91
C THR A 35 -4.90 -0.59 6.15
N ILE A 36 -3.77 0.12 6.05
CA ILE A 36 -2.60 -0.36 5.32
C ILE A 36 -2.01 -1.59 6.00
N LYS A 37 -1.97 -1.61 7.32
CA LYS A 37 -1.49 -2.78 8.07
C LYS A 37 -2.35 -4.02 7.85
N GLN A 38 -3.64 -3.84 7.54
CA GLN A 38 -4.52 -4.94 7.22
C GLN A 38 -4.36 -5.41 5.77
N VAL A 39 -4.19 -4.45 4.87
CA VAL A 39 -4.18 -4.73 3.43
C VAL A 39 -2.86 -5.36 2.96
N ILE A 40 -1.72 -4.82 3.41
CA ILE A 40 -0.42 -5.28 2.92
C ILE A 40 -0.17 -6.76 3.19
N PRO A 41 -0.41 -7.30 4.40
CA PRO A 41 -0.25 -8.75 4.62
C PRO A 41 -1.18 -9.59 3.76
N ASN A 42 -2.39 -9.08 3.51
CA ASN A 42 -3.36 -9.76 2.65
C ASN A 42 -2.85 -9.87 1.22
N ILE A 43 -2.30 -8.78 0.71
CA ILE A 43 -1.72 -8.75 -0.64
C ILE A 43 -0.52 -9.69 -0.70
N LYS A 44 0.31 -9.71 0.34
CA LYS A 44 1.51 -10.55 0.40
C LYS A 44 1.18 -12.03 0.22
N ASN A 45 0.03 -12.45 0.68
CA ASN A 45 -0.41 -13.84 0.51
C ASN A 45 -0.77 -14.17 -0.93
N LYS A 46 -1.15 -13.15 -1.72
CA LYS A 46 -1.54 -13.33 -3.11
C LYS A 46 -0.35 -13.25 -4.05
N TRP A 47 0.53 -12.30 -3.82
CA TRP A 47 1.78 -12.17 -4.58
C TRP A 47 2.80 -11.40 -3.77
N ASN A 48 4.06 -11.72 -3.99
CA ASN A 48 5.16 -11.15 -3.23
C ASN A 48 5.87 -10.06 -4.04
N SER A 49 6.32 -9.01 -3.34
CA SER A 49 7.08 -7.94 -3.96
C SER A 49 8.08 -7.40 -2.94
N ASN A 50 9.37 -7.52 -3.25
CA ASN A 50 10.40 -7.02 -2.35
C ASN A 50 10.33 -5.50 -2.18
N THR A 51 10.09 -4.78 -3.27
CA THR A 51 9.99 -3.34 -3.23
C THR A 51 8.83 -2.89 -2.34
N ARG A 52 7.66 -3.52 -2.49
CA ARG A 52 6.51 -3.21 -1.65
C ARG A 52 6.79 -3.51 -0.19
N ASN A 53 7.42 -4.65 0.08
CA ASN A 53 7.73 -5.03 1.46
C ASN A 53 8.73 -4.07 2.09
N ASP A 54 9.74 -3.64 1.36
CA ASP A 54 10.72 -2.67 1.85
C ASP A 54 10.05 -1.34 2.16
N ASN A 55 9.18 -0.86 1.30
CA ASN A 55 8.46 0.38 1.52
C ASN A 55 7.51 0.27 2.70
N TYR A 56 6.87 -0.87 2.86
CA TYR A 56 6.00 -1.09 3.99
C TYR A 56 6.77 -0.98 5.31
N GLN A 57 7.93 -1.62 5.39
CA GLN A 57 8.77 -1.52 6.58
C GLN A 57 9.25 -0.09 6.82
N LYS A 58 9.62 0.59 5.76
CA LYS A 58 10.17 1.95 5.85
C LYS A 58 9.12 2.97 6.33
N TYR A 59 7.89 2.88 5.84
CA TYR A 59 6.89 3.92 6.08
C TYR A 59 5.86 3.55 7.14
N ILE A 60 5.63 2.28 7.38
CA ILE A 60 4.57 1.84 8.31
C ILE A 60 5.15 1.25 9.59
N LEU A 61 6.17 0.44 9.48
CA LEU A 61 6.85 -0.19 10.62
C LEU A 61 8.09 0.61 11.04
#